data_845ca828c9e20e8da35b002658e027f3
#
_entry.id   845ca828c9e20e8da35b002658e027f3
#
_cell.length_a   1.000
_cell.length_b   1.000
_cell.length_c   1.000
_cell.angle_alpha   90.00
_cell.angle_beta   90.00
_cell.angle_gamma   90.00
#
_symmetry.space_group_name_H-M   'P 1'
#
loop_
_entity.id
_entity.type
_entity.pdbx_description
1 polymer ?
#
loop_
_entity_poly.entity_id
_entity_poly.type
_entity_poly.pdbx_seq_one_letter_code
_entity_poly.pdbx_strand_id
1 'polypeptide(L)'
;MSSRLRTLTNDKPKCMLKLFNETLIERQIKIFNNCNINDITIVTGYMSEMIDIPDVNYVKNKNYETTNINESLFCALEPSSSPILVTYSDIVFEQKIIQQMLEFTGDVGLAVNLNWKKCYQNRNMHPLSEAENVLVENGKILQIRKNISKSLENQQIGEFLGIMMLSSEHVKILLERYSYLKKNHVGAFHNSSSLSNAYITDMLQEIINCGVTVNPIFTDGKWCEIDTPEDLKNAEKSINKFQS
;
A
#
# COMPACT_ATOMS: atom_id res chain seq x y z
N MET A 1 9.51 12.12 -0.02
CA MET A 1 10.81 11.66 -0.61
C MET A 1 11.40 10.59 0.28
N SER A 2 11.91 9.52 -0.31
CA SER A 2 12.51 8.40 0.40
C SER A 2 13.90 8.78 0.95
N SER A 3 13.96 9.36 2.13
CA SER A 3 15.21 9.84 2.74
C SER A 3 16.19 8.70 3.09
N ARG A 4 15.69 7.48 3.26
CA ARG A 4 16.48 6.30 3.66
C ARG A 4 17.24 5.64 2.49
N LEU A 5 16.76 5.76 1.26
CA LEU A 5 17.41 5.25 0.05
C LEU A 5 18.46 6.21 -0.54
N ARG A 6 18.47 7.47 -0.12
CA ARG A 6 19.39 8.58 -0.45
C ARG A 6 20.05 8.49 -1.82
N THR A 7 21.22 7.83 -1.90
CA THR A 7 22.02 7.75 -3.13
C THR A 7 21.37 6.96 -4.27
N LEU A 8 20.43 6.05 -3.98
CA LEU A 8 19.77 5.21 -4.98
C LEU A 8 18.56 5.88 -5.63
N THR A 9 18.03 6.95 -5.03
CA THR A 9 16.84 7.67 -5.51
C THR A 9 17.08 9.16 -5.76
N ASN A 10 18.35 9.59 -5.85
CA ASN A 10 18.69 10.99 -6.17
C ASN A 10 18.31 11.38 -7.60
N ASP A 11 18.34 10.43 -8.51
CA ASP A 11 18.19 10.59 -9.95
C ASP A 11 16.94 9.86 -10.52
N LYS A 12 16.12 9.25 -9.67
CA LYS A 12 14.93 8.49 -10.10
C LYS A 12 13.92 8.31 -8.97
N PRO A 13 12.62 8.12 -9.31
CA PRO A 13 11.60 7.71 -8.34
C PRO A 13 11.90 6.31 -7.77
N LYS A 14 11.43 6.04 -6.55
CA LYS A 14 11.64 4.78 -5.84
C LYS A 14 11.16 3.56 -6.64
N CYS A 15 10.00 3.67 -7.29
CA CYS A 15 9.44 2.60 -8.12
C CYS A 15 10.30 2.22 -9.34
N MET A 16 11.23 3.11 -9.76
CA MET A 16 12.18 2.89 -10.85
C MET A 16 13.50 2.27 -10.38
N LEU A 17 13.62 1.92 -9.10
CA LEU A 17 14.73 1.09 -8.64
C LEU A 17 14.65 -0.27 -9.31
N LYS A 18 15.81 -0.74 -9.77
CA LYS A 18 15.91 -2.05 -10.43
C LYS A 18 16.22 -3.13 -9.41
N LEU A 19 15.51 -4.22 -9.56
CA LEU A 19 15.75 -5.48 -8.91
C LEU A 19 16.09 -6.49 -10.00
N PHE A 20 17.38 -6.80 -10.16
CA PHE A 20 17.97 -7.39 -11.36
C PHE A 20 17.76 -6.49 -12.60
N ASN A 21 17.08 -6.98 -13.63
CA ASN A 21 16.89 -6.27 -14.89
C ASN A 21 15.54 -5.53 -15.01
N GLU A 22 14.63 -5.69 -14.04
CA GLU A 22 13.31 -5.08 -14.06
C GLU A 22 13.17 -4.07 -12.92
N THR A 23 12.51 -2.94 -13.15
CA THR A 23 12.14 -1.99 -12.09
C THR A 23 11.05 -2.57 -11.18
N LEU A 24 10.89 -2.00 -9.97
CA LEU A 24 9.85 -2.43 -9.04
C LEU A 24 8.47 -2.35 -9.68
N ILE A 25 8.20 -1.25 -10.40
CA ILE A 25 6.90 -1.03 -11.04
C ILE A 25 6.66 -1.97 -12.24
N GLU A 26 7.67 -2.24 -13.08
CA GLU A 26 7.54 -3.21 -14.17
C GLU A 26 7.21 -4.60 -13.66
N ARG A 27 7.81 -5.00 -12.54
CA ARG A 27 7.51 -6.29 -11.89
C ARG A 27 6.06 -6.39 -11.42
N GLN A 28 5.53 -5.32 -10.82
CA GLN A 28 4.13 -5.27 -10.40
C GLN A 28 3.19 -5.35 -11.59
N ILE A 29 3.43 -4.56 -12.63
CA ILE A 29 2.61 -4.54 -13.86
C ILE A 29 2.59 -5.92 -14.53
N LYS A 30 3.73 -6.60 -14.61
CA LYS A 30 3.82 -7.96 -15.13
C LYS A 30 2.93 -8.94 -14.34
N ILE A 31 2.90 -8.82 -13.01
CA ILE A 31 2.02 -9.65 -12.17
C ILE A 31 0.55 -9.29 -12.42
N PHE A 32 0.20 -8.00 -12.56
CA PHE A 32 -1.16 -7.57 -12.85
C PHE A 32 -1.63 -8.12 -14.19
N ASN A 33 -0.83 -7.98 -15.25
CA ASN A 33 -1.14 -8.52 -16.58
C ASN A 33 -1.33 -10.05 -16.55
N ASN A 34 -0.48 -10.77 -15.79
CA ASN A 34 -0.63 -12.22 -15.60
C ASN A 34 -1.92 -12.60 -14.84
N CYS A 35 -2.49 -11.66 -14.08
CA CYS A 35 -3.78 -11.80 -13.40
C CYS A 35 -4.95 -11.19 -14.20
N ASN A 36 -4.75 -10.85 -15.48
CA ASN A 36 -5.73 -10.20 -16.37
C ASN A 36 -6.19 -8.81 -15.88
N ILE A 37 -5.35 -8.10 -15.12
CA ILE A 37 -5.56 -6.70 -14.74
C ILE A 37 -4.79 -5.85 -15.75
N ASN A 38 -5.50 -5.25 -16.72
CA ASN A 38 -4.88 -4.48 -17.81
C ASN A 38 -5.21 -2.99 -17.75
N ASP A 39 -6.22 -2.58 -16.99
CA ASP A 39 -6.52 -1.16 -16.74
C ASP A 39 -5.73 -0.71 -15.52
N ILE A 40 -4.56 -0.15 -15.75
CA ILE A 40 -3.58 0.21 -14.72
C ILE A 40 -3.37 1.72 -14.75
N THR A 41 -3.52 2.36 -13.60
CA THR A 41 -3.21 3.79 -13.41
C THR A 41 -2.06 3.96 -12.44
N ILE A 42 -1.01 4.66 -12.86
CA ILE A 42 0.14 5.03 -12.02
C ILE A 42 -0.05 6.47 -11.54
N VAL A 43 -0.07 6.65 -10.21
CA VAL A 43 -0.05 7.99 -9.63
C VAL A 43 1.38 8.46 -9.48
N THR A 44 1.70 9.58 -10.10
CA THR A 44 3.05 10.13 -10.17
C THR A 44 3.18 11.43 -9.38
N GLY A 45 4.41 11.79 -9.04
CA GLY A 45 4.74 13.05 -8.37
C GLY A 45 6.18 13.44 -8.63
N TYR A 46 7.08 13.11 -7.70
CA TYR A 46 8.51 13.37 -7.79
C TYR A 46 9.13 12.70 -9.03
N MET A 47 9.84 13.48 -9.85
CA MET A 47 10.52 13.02 -11.07
C MET A 47 9.62 12.18 -11.98
N SER A 48 8.36 12.61 -12.14
CA SER A 48 7.36 11.89 -12.94
C SER A 48 7.80 11.63 -14.39
N GLU A 49 8.65 12.49 -14.94
CA GLU A 49 9.25 12.37 -16.28
C GLU A 49 10.18 11.16 -16.46
N MET A 50 10.61 10.55 -15.34
CA MET A 50 11.45 9.34 -15.35
C MET A 50 10.62 8.05 -15.41
N ILE A 51 9.29 8.14 -15.29
CA ILE A 51 8.40 6.99 -15.33
C ILE A 51 7.76 6.95 -16.73
N ASP A 52 8.29 6.09 -17.57
CA ASP A 52 7.80 5.86 -18.94
C ASP A 52 7.53 4.37 -19.14
N ILE A 53 6.32 3.96 -18.80
CA ILE A 53 5.85 2.58 -18.89
C ILE A 53 4.73 2.55 -19.93
N PRO A 54 4.80 1.69 -20.94
CA PRO A 54 3.76 1.58 -21.96
C PRO A 54 2.47 0.97 -21.38
N ASP A 55 1.37 1.24 -22.08
CA ASP A 55 0.06 0.62 -21.85
C ASP A 55 -0.51 0.82 -20.43
N VAL A 56 -0.22 1.98 -19.81
CA VAL A 56 -0.77 2.39 -18.51
C VAL A 56 -1.27 3.83 -18.55
N ASN A 57 -2.18 4.17 -17.65
CA ASN A 57 -2.66 5.52 -17.44
C ASN A 57 -1.79 6.24 -16.40
N TYR A 58 -1.68 7.57 -16.51
CA TYR A 58 -0.94 8.40 -15.58
C TYR A 58 -1.82 9.48 -14.98
N VAL A 59 -1.77 9.60 -13.65
CA VAL A 59 -2.36 10.72 -12.91
C VAL A 59 -1.28 11.37 -12.06
N LYS A 60 -1.13 12.69 -12.14
CA LYS A 60 -0.11 13.42 -11.39
C LYS A 60 -0.70 14.08 -10.14
N ASN A 61 -0.18 13.71 -8.97
CA ASN A 61 -0.39 14.52 -7.77
C ASN A 61 0.47 15.79 -7.88
N LYS A 62 -0.13 16.91 -8.22
CA LYS A 62 0.58 18.19 -8.38
C LYS A 62 1.11 18.74 -7.06
N ASN A 63 0.56 18.30 -5.95
CA ASN A 63 0.90 18.75 -4.60
C ASN A 63 1.78 17.76 -3.83
N TYR A 64 2.46 16.85 -4.52
CA TYR A 64 3.24 15.76 -3.90
C TYR A 64 4.30 16.24 -2.89
N GLU A 65 4.80 17.47 -3.01
CA GLU A 65 5.80 18.04 -2.09
C GLU A 65 5.21 18.41 -0.73
N THR A 66 3.92 18.72 -0.67
CA THR A 66 3.21 19.22 0.51
C THR A 66 2.11 18.29 1.02
N THR A 67 1.93 17.14 0.35
CA THR A 67 0.92 16.15 0.69
C THR A 67 1.55 14.75 0.82
N ASN A 68 0.79 13.81 1.37
CA ASN A 68 1.26 12.44 1.53
C ASN A 68 0.48 11.47 0.62
N ILE A 69 0.75 10.17 0.74
CA ILE A 69 0.25 9.09 -0.11
C ILE A 69 -1.29 9.04 -0.18
N ASN A 70 -1.99 9.44 0.88
CA ASN A 70 -3.46 9.51 0.86
C ASN A 70 -3.98 10.48 -0.23
N GLU A 71 -3.40 11.68 -0.34
CA GLU A 71 -3.76 12.62 -1.42
C GLU A 71 -3.47 12.02 -2.80
N SER A 72 -2.36 11.29 -2.94
CA SER A 72 -2.04 10.61 -4.20
C SER A 72 -3.11 9.59 -4.60
N LEU A 73 -3.61 8.80 -3.64
CA LEU A 73 -4.72 7.88 -3.90
C LEU A 73 -5.95 8.63 -4.44
N PHE A 74 -6.36 9.71 -3.77
CA PHE A 74 -7.54 10.48 -4.16
C PHE A 74 -7.37 11.32 -5.43
N CYS A 75 -6.16 11.53 -5.92
CA CYS A 75 -5.95 12.11 -7.25
C CYS A 75 -6.40 11.17 -8.38
N ALA A 76 -6.32 9.86 -8.17
CA ALA A 76 -6.62 8.86 -9.19
C ALA A 76 -7.91 8.07 -8.93
N LEU A 77 -8.41 8.10 -7.69
CA LEU A 77 -9.61 7.35 -7.35
C LEU A 77 -10.84 8.02 -7.94
N GLU A 78 -11.55 7.30 -8.80
CA GLU A 78 -12.77 7.74 -9.45
C GLU A 78 -13.90 6.71 -9.24
N PRO A 79 -15.19 7.11 -9.31
CA PRO A 79 -16.29 6.16 -9.28
C PRO A 79 -16.13 5.09 -10.35
N SER A 80 -16.17 3.84 -9.96
CA SER A 80 -16.01 2.68 -10.84
C SER A 80 -17.20 1.74 -10.75
N SER A 81 -17.51 1.04 -11.82
CA SER A 81 -18.47 -0.07 -11.83
C SER A 81 -17.85 -1.40 -11.41
N SER A 82 -16.51 -1.46 -11.32
CA SER A 82 -15.75 -2.64 -10.95
C SER A 82 -14.94 -2.38 -9.67
N PRO A 83 -14.57 -3.42 -8.93
CA PRO A 83 -13.65 -3.28 -7.80
C PRO A 83 -12.30 -2.68 -8.24
N ILE A 84 -11.66 -1.95 -7.34
CA ILE A 84 -10.35 -1.33 -7.56
C ILE A 84 -9.31 -1.99 -6.66
N LEU A 85 -8.24 -2.50 -7.26
CA LEU A 85 -7.04 -2.94 -6.56
C LEU A 85 -6.05 -1.78 -6.46
N VAL A 86 -5.61 -1.47 -5.24
CA VAL A 86 -4.60 -0.43 -4.98
C VAL A 86 -3.36 -1.07 -4.39
N THR A 87 -2.18 -0.66 -4.88
CA THR A 87 -0.89 -1.15 -4.36
C THR A 87 0.09 -0.01 -4.14
N TYR A 88 0.94 -0.15 -3.13
CA TYR A 88 2.13 0.69 -3.00
C TYR A 88 3.14 0.33 -4.10
N SER A 89 3.84 1.32 -4.63
CA SER A 89 4.76 1.12 -5.77
C SER A 89 6.17 0.67 -5.38
N ASP A 90 6.45 0.59 -4.09
CA ASP A 90 7.77 0.27 -3.52
C ASP A 90 7.83 -1.12 -2.88
N ILE A 91 6.84 -1.95 -3.16
CA ILE A 91 6.74 -3.32 -2.67
C ILE A 91 7.01 -4.33 -3.79
N VAL A 92 7.54 -5.47 -3.40
CA VAL A 92 7.72 -6.65 -4.26
C VAL A 92 6.96 -7.81 -3.63
N PHE A 93 6.20 -8.53 -4.44
CA PHE A 93 5.33 -9.60 -3.97
C PHE A 93 5.17 -10.72 -4.99
N GLU A 94 4.74 -11.89 -4.53
CA GLU A 94 4.35 -13.01 -5.39
C GLU A 94 2.97 -12.80 -6.00
N GLN A 95 2.78 -13.30 -7.22
CA GLN A 95 1.50 -13.27 -7.95
C GLN A 95 0.34 -13.86 -7.12
N LYS A 96 0.61 -14.87 -6.30
CA LYS A 96 -0.37 -15.52 -5.41
C LYS A 96 -1.13 -14.50 -4.53
N ILE A 97 -0.45 -13.44 -4.07
CA ILE A 97 -1.10 -12.40 -3.24
C ILE A 97 -2.18 -11.69 -4.05
N ILE A 98 -1.90 -11.32 -5.29
CA ILE A 98 -2.89 -10.66 -6.15
C ILE A 98 -4.05 -11.60 -6.47
N GLN A 99 -3.79 -12.88 -6.73
CA GLN A 99 -4.84 -13.88 -6.95
C GLN A 99 -5.77 -13.98 -5.73
N GLN A 100 -5.23 -14.03 -4.50
CA GLN A 100 -6.03 -14.01 -3.28
C GLN A 100 -6.85 -12.72 -3.12
N MET A 101 -6.28 -11.56 -3.49
CA MET A 101 -7.03 -10.29 -3.46
C MET A 101 -8.21 -10.29 -4.45
N LEU A 102 -8.05 -10.89 -5.63
CA LEU A 102 -9.11 -10.96 -6.66
C LEU A 102 -10.26 -11.91 -6.29
N GLU A 103 -10.03 -12.86 -5.39
CA GLU A 103 -11.07 -13.75 -4.85
C GLU A 103 -11.95 -13.07 -3.79
N PHE A 104 -11.53 -11.90 -3.30
CA PHE A 104 -12.26 -11.16 -2.27
C PHE A 104 -13.54 -10.51 -2.82
N THR A 105 -14.66 -10.73 -2.13
CA THR A 105 -16.00 -10.23 -2.52
C THR A 105 -16.63 -9.30 -1.47
N GLY A 106 -15.88 -8.90 -0.44
CA GLY A 106 -16.36 -8.00 0.61
C GLY A 106 -16.23 -6.51 0.26
N ASP A 107 -16.42 -5.69 1.25
CA ASP A 107 -16.44 -4.22 1.14
C ASP A 107 -15.06 -3.65 0.84
N VAL A 108 -14.15 -3.80 1.81
CA VAL A 108 -12.75 -3.39 1.74
C VAL A 108 -11.89 -4.53 2.26
N GLY A 109 -10.96 -5.01 1.44
CA GLY A 109 -10.03 -6.07 1.77
C GLY A 109 -8.58 -5.58 1.84
N LEU A 110 -7.84 -5.93 2.88
CA LEU A 110 -6.43 -5.61 3.03
C LEU A 110 -5.58 -6.88 3.05
N ALA A 111 -4.52 -6.94 2.24
CA ALA A 111 -3.53 -8.00 2.35
C ALA A 111 -2.79 -7.89 3.68
N VAL A 112 -2.82 -8.95 4.49
CA VAL A 112 -2.30 -8.96 5.85
C VAL A 112 -1.39 -10.16 6.07
N ASN A 113 -0.21 -9.93 6.64
CA ASN A 113 0.72 -10.96 7.08
C ASN A 113 0.71 -11.08 8.60
N LEU A 114 0.32 -12.22 9.14
CA LEU A 114 0.37 -12.51 10.58
C LEU A 114 1.80 -12.87 11.05
N ASN A 115 2.65 -13.34 10.16
CA ASN A 115 4.05 -13.68 10.45
C ASN A 115 5.03 -12.51 10.24
N TRP A 116 4.51 -11.28 10.14
CA TRP A 116 5.23 -10.06 9.76
C TRP A 116 6.52 -9.82 10.54
N LYS A 117 6.59 -10.12 11.83
CA LYS A 117 7.79 -9.94 12.66
C LYS A 117 9.01 -10.68 12.11
N LYS A 118 8.79 -11.82 11.40
CA LYS A 118 9.88 -12.57 10.76
C LYS A 118 10.49 -11.80 9.59
N CYS A 119 9.70 -10.96 8.91
CA CYS A 119 10.15 -10.14 7.78
C CYS A 119 11.13 -9.03 8.22
N TYR A 120 11.12 -8.66 9.51
CA TYR A 120 12.02 -7.67 10.09
C TYR A 120 13.32 -8.26 10.66
N GLN A 121 13.45 -9.59 10.69
CA GLN A 121 14.69 -10.22 11.11
C GLN A 121 15.81 -9.86 10.12
N ASN A 122 16.92 -9.34 10.64
CA ASN A 122 18.08 -8.84 9.87
C ASN A 122 17.79 -7.57 9.02
N ARG A 123 16.75 -6.79 9.36
CA ARG A 123 16.52 -5.44 8.81
C ARG A 123 16.96 -4.40 9.83
N ASN A 124 18.25 -4.06 9.84
CA ASN A 124 18.82 -3.15 10.85
C ASN A 124 18.46 -1.68 10.59
N MET A 125 18.21 -1.32 9.32
CA MET A 125 17.89 0.04 8.88
C MET A 125 16.38 0.32 8.82
N HIS A 126 15.54 -0.68 9.08
CA HIS A 126 14.09 -0.57 9.05
C HIS A 126 13.51 -1.17 10.33
N PRO A 127 13.22 -0.34 11.35
CA PRO A 127 12.77 -0.85 12.65
C PRO A 127 11.32 -1.36 12.61
N LEU A 128 10.99 -2.30 13.50
CA LEU A 128 9.63 -2.83 13.70
C LEU A 128 8.55 -1.74 13.90
N SER A 129 8.95 -0.57 14.41
CA SER A 129 8.05 0.56 14.64
C SER A 129 7.51 1.21 13.36
N GLU A 130 8.10 0.89 12.21
CA GLU A 130 7.62 1.38 10.91
C GLU A 130 6.50 0.53 10.33
N ALA A 131 6.29 -0.70 10.84
CA ALA A 131 5.24 -1.59 10.37
C ALA A 131 3.86 -0.97 10.49
N GLU A 132 3.09 -1.00 9.41
CA GLU A 132 1.67 -0.62 9.38
C GLU A 132 0.83 -1.78 9.92
N ASN A 133 0.62 -1.80 11.24
CA ASN A 133 -0.07 -2.90 11.91
C ASN A 133 -1.58 -2.80 11.78
N VAL A 134 -2.22 -3.98 11.74
CA VAL A 134 -3.67 -4.15 11.86
C VAL A 134 -3.99 -4.98 13.09
N LEU A 135 -5.04 -4.59 13.83
CA LEU A 135 -5.65 -5.38 14.89
C LEU A 135 -6.88 -6.07 14.34
N VAL A 136 -6.88 -7.37 14.35
CA VAL A 136 -7.94 -8.22 13.78
C VAL A 136 -8.71 -8.93 14.90
N GLU A 137 -10.02 -8.89 14.85
CA GLU A 137 -10.93 -9.63 15.70
C GLU A 137 -12.14 -10.12 14.91
N ASN A 138 -12.52 -11.37 15.07
CA ASN A 138 -13.68 -11.99 14.40
C ASN A 138 -13.70 -11.78 12.88
N GLY A 139 -12.53 -11.85 12.21
CA GLY A 139 -12.40 -11.69 10.77
C GLY A 139 -12.55 -10.23 10.28
N LYS A 140 -12.51 -9.25 11.17
CA LYS A 140 -12.57 -7.82 10.84
C LYS A 140 -11.37 -7.08 11.39
N ILE A 141 -10.94 -6.04 10.68
CA ILE A 141 -9.91 -5.13 11.16
C ILE A 141 -10.58 -4.05 12.01
N LEU A 142 -10.18 -3.95 13.28
CA LEU A 142 -10.67 -2.96 14.23
C LEU A 142 -9.81 -1.71 14.27
N GLN A 143 -8.50 -1.88 14.10
CA GLN A 143 -7.54 -0.77 14.09
C GLN A 143 -6.50 -1.00 12.99
N ILE A 144 -6.06 0.09 12.41
CA ILE A 144 -4.91 0.13 11.52
C ILE A 144 -4.04 1.35 11.84
N ARG A 145 -2.82 1.13 12.26
CA ARG A 145 -1.81 2.17 12.57
C ARG A 145 -0.46 1.55 12.86
N LYS A 146 0.57 2.36 12.91
CA LYS A 146 1.88 1.90 13.42
C LYS A 146 1.81 1.58 14.92
N ASN A 147 2.70 0.68 15.37
CA ASN A 147 2.94 0.39 16.79
C ASN A 147 1.71 -0.16 17.57
N ILE A 148 0.92 -1.05 16.97
CA ILE A 148 -0.03 -1.86 17.73
C ILE A 148 0.77 -2.96 18.44
N SER A 149 0.92 -2.83 19.77
CA SER A 149 1.78 -3.73 20.56
C SER A 149 1.01 -4.67 21.49
N LYS A 150 -0.29 -4.42 21.68
CA LYS A 150 -1.13 -5.22 22.61
C LYS A 150 -2.40 -5.66 21.90
N SER A 151 -2.80 -6.91 22.16
CA SER A 151 -4.05 -7.51 21.74
C SER A 151 -4.65 -8.30 22.88
N LEU A 152 -5.97 -8.48 22.88
CA LEU A 152 -6.66 -9.42 23.73
C LEU A 152 -6.46 -10.86 23.21
N GLU A 153 -6.85 -11.86 23.99
CA GLU A 153 -6.64 -13.27 23.64
C GLU A 153 -7.30 -13.70 22.33
N ASN A 154 -8.45 -13.07 21.98
CA ASN A 154 -9.19 -13.32 20.74
C ASN A 154 -8.78 -12.41 19.57
N GLN A 155 -7.74 -11.59 19.73
CA GLN A 155 -7.28 -10.65 18.74
C GLN A 155 -5.91 -11.06 18.16
N GLN A 156 -5.70 -10.72 16.89
CA GLN A 156 -4.44 -10.96 16.20
C GLN A 156 -3.87 -9.63 15.69
N ILE A 157 -2.55 -9.50 15.75
CA ILE A 157 -1.84 -8.35 15.16
C ILE A 157 -1.11 -8.83 13.92
N GLY A 158 -1.47 -8.25 12.77
CA GLY A 158 -0.78 -8.44 11.50
C GLY A 158 -0.13 -7.16 11.00
N GLU A 159 0.51 -7.25 9.84
CA GLU A 159 1.02 -6.13 9.08
C GLU A 159 0.21 -5.99 7.78
N PHE A 160 -0.24 -4.78 7.48
CA PHE A 160 -0.79 -4.41 6.19
C PHE A 160 0.34 -4.32 5.16
N LEU A 161 0.18 -5.00 4.04
CA LEU A 161 1.24 -5.16 3.03
C LEU A 161 1.25 -4.06 1.94
N GLY A 162 0.45 -3.00 2.11
CA GLY A 162 0.32 -1.96 1.09
C GLY A 162 -0.49 -2.40 -0.14
N ILE A 163 -1.34 -3.43 0.00
CA ILE A 163 -2.21 -3.94 -1.07
C ILE A 163 -3.65 -3.99 -0.54
N MET A 164 -4.57 -3.29 -1.19
CA MET A 164 -5.98 -3.27 -0.79
C MET A 164 -6.92 -3.44 -1.98
N MET A 165 -8.08 -4.06 -1.74
CA MET A 165 -9.19 -4.18 -2.67
C MET A 165 -10.36 -3.35 -2.15
N LEU A 166 -10.94 -2.54 -3.02
CA LEU A 166 -12.14 -1.73 -2.76
C LEU A 166 -13.27 -2.20 -3.66
N SER A 167 -14.43 -2.52 -3.11
CA SER A 167 -15.61 -2.74 -3.96
C SER A 167 -16.04 -1.43 -4.63
N SER A 168 -16.75 -1.51 -5.74
CA SER A 168 -17.23 -0.33 -6.48
C SER A 168 -18.11 0.60 -5.63
N GLU A 169 -18.88 0.05 -4.70
CA GLU A 169 -19.70 0.82 -3.76
C GLU A 169 -18.80 1.57 -2.75
N HIS A 170 -17.79 0.88 -2.20
CA HIS A 170 -16.91 1.47 -1.18
C HIS A 170 -15.91 2.47 -1.75
N VAL A 171 -15.62 2.41 -3.05
CA VAL A 171 -14.93 3.52 -3.75
C VAL A 171 -15.74 4.82 -3.64
N LYS A 172 -17.07 4.77 -3.85
CA LYS A 172 -17.94 5.96 -3.73
C LYS A 172 -18.00 6.47 -2.30
N ILE A 173 -18.19 5.58 -1.33
CA ILE A 173 -18.21 5.93 0.12
C ILE A 173 -16.88 6.60 0.51
N LEU A 174 -15.76 6.07 0.06
CA LEU A 174 -14.44 6.62 0.35
C LEU A 174 -14.26 8.03 -0.24
N LEU A 175 -14.67 8.23 -1.49
CA LEU A 175 -14.64 9.53 -2.19
C LEU A 175 -15.54 10.56 -1.49
N GLU A 176 -16.75 10.19 -1.11
CA GLU A 176 -17.70 11.06 -0.41
C GLU A 176 -17.15 11.45 0.96
N ARG A 177 -16.61 10.49 1.73
CA ARG A 177 -16.03 10.76 3.04
C ARG A 177 -14.82 11.69 2.93
N TYR A 178 -13.92 11.42 1.98
CA TYR A 178 -12.77 12.28 1.76
C TYR A 178 -13.18 13.71 1.34
N SER A 179 -14.14 13.84 0.45
CA SER A 179 -14.68 15.14 0.04
C SER A 179 -15.30 15.91 1.20
N TYR A 180 -16.01 15.23 2.10
CA TYR A 180 -16.55 15.80 3.32
C TYR A 180 -15.43 16.29 4.25
N LEU A 181 -14.40 15.47 4.47
CA LEU A 181 -13.26 15.82 5.32
C LEU A 181 -12.48 17.01 4.75
N LYS A 182 -12.26 17.07 3.45
CA LYS A 182 -11.59 18.24 2.81
C LYS A 182 -12.31 19.56 3.06
N LYS A 183 -13.62 19.54 3.24
CA LYS A 183 -14.43 20.75 3.48
C LYS A 183 -14.56 21.11 4.95
N ASN A 184 -14.54 20.12 5.83
CA ASN A 184 -15.00 20.29 7.21
C ASN A 184 -13.91 19.96 8.27
N HIS A 185 -12.86 19.21 7.92
CA HIS A 185 -11.86 18.82 8.91
C HIS A 185 -10.73 19.83 8.98
N VAL A 186 -10.34 20.19 10.22
CA VAL A 186 -9.21 21.08 10.50
C VAL A 186 -8.35 20.47 11.61
N GLY A 187 -7.05 20.60 11.46
CA GLY A 187 -6.08 20.12 12.45
C GLY A 187 -5.57 18.69 12.17
N ALA A 188 -5.16 18.02 13.22
CA ALA A 188 -4.60 16.66 13.14
C ALA A 188 -5.66 15.66 12.66
N PHE A 189 -5.25 14.70 11.83
CA PHE A 189 -6.11 13.63 11.31
C PHE A 189 -5.52 12.28 11.68
N HIS A 190 -6.16 11.58 12.60
CA HIS A 190 -5.67 10.33 13.20
C HIS A 190 -4.22 10.45 13.71
N ASN A 191 -3.27 9.77 13.06
CA ASN A 191 -1.85 9.81 13.45
C ASN A 191 -1.03 10.85 12.67
N SER A 192 -1.67 11.60 11.78
CA SER A 192 -1.04 12.61 10.93
C SER A 192 -1.33 14.03 11.41
N SER A 193 -0.41 14.96 11.08
CA SER A 193 -0.53 16.38 11.47
C SER A 193 -1.71 17.11 10.81
N SER A 194 -2.19 16.59 9.68
CA SER A 194 -3.35 17.11 8.95
C SER A 194 -3.88 16.06 7.97
N LEU A 195 -5.06 16.29 7.40
CA LEU A 195 -5.63 15.46 6.34
C LEU A 195 -4.74 15.40 5.11
N SER A 196 -4.09 16.49 4.72
CA SER A 196 -3.18 16.55 3.58
C SER A 196 -1.89 15.72 3.78
N ASN A 197 -1.47 15.56 5.02
CA ASN A 197 -0.32 14.74 5.38
C ASN A 197 -0.69 13.30 5.78
N ALA A 198 -1.95 12.91 5.63
CA ALA A 198 -2.45 11.61 6.03
C ALA A 198 -1.83 10.47 5.21
N TYR A 199 -1.64 9.34 5.88
CA TYR A 199 -1.37 8.06 5.26
C TYR A 199 -2.67 7.39 4.81
N ILE A 200 -2.58 6.40 3.92
CA ILE A 200 -3.74 5.58 3.53
C ILE A 200 -4.33 4.88 4.77
N THR A 201 -3.48 4.46 5.70
CA THR A 201 -3.88 3.82 6.96
C THR A 201 -4.72 4.75 7.86
N ASP A 202 -4.49 6.06 7.84
CA ASP A 202 -5.34 7.02 8.54
C ASP A 202 -6.76 7.08 7.93
N MET A 203 -6.85 7.07 6.60
CA MET A 203 -8.14 7.07 5.92
C MET A 203 -8.89 5.74 6.09
N LEU A 204 -8.17 4.62 6.09
CA LEU A 204 -8.74 3.31 6.40
C LEU A 204 -9.27 3.25 7.84
N GLN A 205 -8.54 3.82 8.81
CA GLN A 205 -9.04 3.95 10.18
C GLN A 205 -10.30 4.83 10.26
N GLU A 206 -10.34 5.89 9.47
CA GLU A 206 -11.50 6.77 9.40
C GLU A 206 -12.76 6.03 8.95
N ILE A 207 -12.68 5.26 7.87
CA ILE A 207 -13.85 4.51 7.39
C ILE A 207 -14.25 3.38 8.34
N ILE A 208 -13.31 2.74 9.03
CA ILE A 208 -13.60 1.79 10.12
C ILE A 208 -14.44 2.49 11.21
N ASN A 209 -14.03 3.68 11.64
CA ASN A 209 -14.74 4.47 12.65
C ASN A 209 -16.13 4.91 12.17
N CYS A 210 -16.33 5.03 10.85
CA CYS A 210 -17.65 5.30 10.23
C CYS A 210 -18.51 4.04 10.05
N GLY A 211 -18.04 2.86 10.48
CA GLY A 211 -18.80 1.62 10.44
C GLY A 211 -18.62 0.78 9.19
N VAL A 212 -17.69 1.16 8.28
CA VAL A 212 -17.34 0.31 7.12
C VAL A 212 -16.62 -0.93 7.59
N THR A 213 -17.01 -2.09 7.08
CA THR A 213 -16.31 -3.35 7.34
C THR A 213 -15.03 -3.44 6.53
N VAL A 214 -13.89 -3.51 7.21
CA VAL A 214 -12.59 -3.77 6.60
C VAL A 214 -12.13 -5.17 6.99
N ASN A 215 -11.85 -6.02 6.01
CA ASN A 215 -11.50 -7.42 6.21
C ASN A 215 -10.01 -7.65 5.96
N PRO A 216 -9.34 -8.47 6.78
CA PRO A 216 -8.03 -8.98 6.47
C PRO A 216 -8.13 -10.09 5.42
N ILE A 217 -7.30 -10.02 4.40
CA ILE A 217 -7.03 -11.13 3.49
C ILE A 217 -5.65 -11.67 3.90
N PHE A 218 -5.66 -12.72 4.70
CA PHE A 218 -4.42 -13.30 5.20
C PHE A 218 -3.65 -13.96 4.07
N THR A 219 -2.40 -13.56 3.92
CA THR A 219 -1.51 -14.11 2.90
C THR A 219 -0.24 -14.68 3.52
N ASP A 220 0.20 -15.79 2.96
CA ASP A 220 1.49 -16.43 3.21
C ASP A 220 2.47 -16.26 2.04
N GLY A 221 2.05 -15.52 1.00
CA GLY A 221 2.88 -15.17 -0.15
C GLY A 221 4.10 -14.35 0.27
N LYS A 222 5.21 -14.53 -0.45
CA LYS A 222 6.41 -13.75 -0.20
C LYS A 222 6.17 -12.29 -0.62
N TRP A 223 6.59 -11.40 0.25
CA TRP A 223 6.46 -9.96 0.10
C TRP A 223 7.64 -9.26 0.76
N CYS A 224 8.04 -8.12 0.23
CA CYS A 224 8.95 -7.20 0.90
C CYS A 224 8.75 -5.77 0.41
N GLU A 225 8.98 -4.83 1.30
CA GLU A 225 9.04 -3.40 1.03
C GLU A 225 10.51 -2.99 0.83
N ILE A 226 10.76 -2.11 -0.12
CA ILE A 226 12.10 -1.62 -0.47
C ILE A 226 12.28 -0.19 0.04
N ASP A 227 12.61 -0.02 1.30
CA ASP A 227 12.76 1.28 1.96
C ASP A 227 14.21 1.72 2.18
N THR A 228 15.11 0.74 2.18
CA THR A 228 16.53 0.95 2.44
C THR A 228 17.39 0.21 1.43
N PRO A 229 18.69 0.56 1.27
CA PRO A 229 19.61 -0.22 0.47
C PRO A 229 19.76 -1.68 0.95
N GLU A 230 19.57 -1.91 2.25
CA GLU A 230 19.57 -3.24 2.86
C GLU A 230 18.38 -4.07 2.36
N ASP A 231 17.19 -3.45 2.26
CA ASP A 231 15.99 -4.11 1.74
C ASP A 231 16.16 -4.54 0.29
N LEU A 232 16.71 -3.67 -0.55
CA LEU A 232 16.98 -3.99 -1.95
C LEU A 232 17.90 -5.20 -2.06
N LYS A 233 19.01 -5.23 -1.30
CA LYS A 233 19.96 -6.34 -1.27
C LYS A 233 19.34 -7.63 -0.73
N ASN A 234 18.44 -7.54 0.26
CA ASN A 234 17.74 -8.69 0.81
C ASN A 234 16.70 -9.23 -0.16
N ALA A 235 16.00 -8.34 -0.89
CA ALA A 235 15.09 -8.71 -1.95
C ALA A 235 15.79 -9.46 -3.08
N GLU A 236 16.98 -9.01 -3.53
CA GLU A 236 17.79 -9.71 -4.53
C GLU A 236 18.11 -11.15 -4.12
N LYS A 237 18.44 -11.37 -2.84
CA LYS A 237 18.70 -12.71 -2.31
C LYS A 237 17.45 -13.59 -2.21
N SER A 238 16.32 -12.97 -1.98
CA SER A 238 15.04 -13.66 -1.75
C SER A 238 14.35 -14.00 -3.06
N ILE A 239 14.40 -13.14 -4.07
CA ILE A 239 13.67 -13.28 -5.35
C ILE A 239 14.15 -14.47 -6.17
N ASN A 240 15.40 -14.88 -6.09
CA ASN A 240 15.83 -16.18 -6.66
C ASN A 240 15.01 -17.37 -6.10
N LYS A 241 14.32 -17.17 -4.98
CA LYS A 241 13.37 -18.12 -4.38
C LYS A 241 11.90 -17.85 -4.76
N PHE A 242 11.57 -16.70 -5.40
CA PHE A 242 10.23 -16.38 -5.89
C PHE A 242 9.95 -16.98 -7.28
N GLN A 243 10.97 -17.45 -7.98
CA GLN A 243 10.87 -18.01 -9.34
C GLN A 243 10.98 -19.55 -9.38
N SER A 244 11.16 -20.17 -8.25
CA SER A 244 11.14 -21.64 -8.05
C SER A 244 9.86 -22.09 -7.40
#